data_cfc05528ef1693142bee0b7dab2bdb4d
#
_entry.id   cfc05528ef1693142bee0b7dab2bdb4d
#
_cell.length_a   1.000
_cell.length_b   1.000
_cell.length_c   1.000
_cell.angle_alpha   90.00
_cell.angle_beta   90.00
_cell.angle_gamma   90.00
#
_symmetry.space_group_name_H-M   'P 1'
#
loop_
_entity.id
_entity.type
_entity.pdbx_description
1 polymer ?
#
loop_
_entity_poly.entity_id
_entity_poly.type
_entity_poly.pdbx_seq_one_letter_code
_entity_poly.pdbx_strand_id
1 'polypeptide(L)'
;MTIFSDDFLWGGAVAANQVEGAYNEDGKGLSVQDVLPKGGLGEATENPTEDNLKLLGIDFYHKYKEDISLFSEMGFNVFRTSIAWSRIFPKGDEEEPNEAGLKYYDELFDELHAHGIEPLVTLSHYETPLYLARKYHGWIDRRMIHFYEKFARTVLERYKDKVKYWLTFNEVNSVLELPFTSGGIDIPKENLSKQELYQAIHHELVASSLVTKIAREINSEFKVGCMVLAMPAYPMTPNPKDVWATHEYENLNYLFSDVHVRGYYPNYAKRYFKEHDINIEFAAEDAELLKNYTVDFLSFSYYMSVTQSALPTQYNSGEGNIIGGLVNPYLESSEWGWQIDPIGLRIILNRYYDRYQIPLFIVENGLGAKDQLIKDEFNNLTVQDDYRIQYMEEHLLQVAEALQDGVEIMGYTSWGCIDCVSMSTAQLSKRYGLIYVDRNDDGNGTFNRYKKMSFTWYKGVIESNGESLFK
;
A
#
# COMPACT_ATOMS: atom_id res chain seq x y z
N MET A 1 -0.66 2.46 -32.78
CA MET A 1 -1.42 3.05 -31.65
C MET A 1 -0.71 2.60 -30.40
N THR A 2 -0.27 3.53 -29.59
CA THR A 2 0.28 3.23 -28.27
C THR A 2 -0.83 2.62 -27.40
N ILE A 3 -0.57 1.51 -26.74
CA ILE A 3 -1.56 0.84 -25.87
C ILE A 3 -1.78 1.66 -24.60
N PHE A 4 -0.70 2.20 -24.04
CA PHE A 4 -0.75 3.12 -22.92
C PHE A 4 -1.06 4.53 -23.44
N SER A 5 -1.95 5.27 -22.75
CA SER A 5 -2.27 6.65 -23.10
C SER A 5 -1.09 7.59 -22.81
N ASP A 6 -1.07 8.77 -23.45
CA ASP A 6 0.01 9.76 -23.27
C ASP A 6 0.03 10.35 -21.84
N ASP A 7 -1.09 10.25 -21.11
CA ASP A 7 -1.26 10.70 -19.72
C ASP A 7 -1.14 9.57 -18.70
N PHE A 8 -0.70 8.38 -19.12
CA PHE A 8 -0.50 7.25 -18.21
C PHE A 8 0.56 7.57 -17.15
N LEU A 9 0.21 7.31 -15.88
CA LEU A 9 1.07 7.62 -14.75
C LEU A 9 2.06 6.48 -14.49
N TRP A 10 3.32 6.71 -14.84
CA TRP A 10 4.43 5.79 -14.62
C TRP A 10 5.26 6.21 -13.41
N GLY A 11 5.50 5.30 -12.48
CA GLY A 11 6.32 5.67 -11.34
C GLY A 11 6.66 4.55 -10.38
N GLY A 12 6.91 4.95 -9.16
CA GLY A 12 7.22 4.05 -8.06
C GLY A 12 6.56 4.46 -6.75
N ALA A 13 6.55 3.55 -5.80
CA ALA A 13 5.87 3.70 -4.52
C ALA A 13 6.76 3.31 -3.35
N VAL A 14 6.63 4.03 -2.25
CA VAL A 14 7.21 3.72 -0.94
C VAL A 14 6.22 4.09 0.17
N ALA A 15 6.50 3.66 1.40
CA ALA A 15 5.80 4.12 2.60
C ALA A 15 6.77 4.87 3.52
N ALA A 16 6.34 5.97 4.12
CA ALA A 16 7.16 6.81 5.00
C ALA A 16 7.88 5.98 6.07
N ASN A 17 7.17 5.11 6.78
CA ASN A 17 7.73 4.27 7.84
C ASN A 17 8.83 3.29 7.37
N GLN A 18 8.88 2.94 6.09
CA GLN A 18 9.84 1.98 5.56
C GLN A 18 11.10 2.64 5.00
N VAL A 19 11.04 3.96 4.74
CA VAL A 19 12.12 4.68 4.07
C VAL A 19 12.66 5.89 4.83
N GLU A 20 11.79 6.70 5.47
CA GLU A 20 12.20 7.99 6.02
C GLU A 20 13.29 7.89 7.08
N GLY A 21 13.08 7.08 8.11
CA GLY A 21 13.90 7.15 9.32
C GLY A 21 13.61 8.41 10.13
N ALA A 22 14.65 9.01 10.72
CA ALA A 22 14.53 10.23 11.52
C ALA A 22 13.38 10.16 12.56
N TYR A 23 13.21 8.99 13.19
CA TYR A 23 12.05 8.66 14.03
C TYR A 23 11.87 9.55 15.25
N ASN A 24 12.94 10.20 15.70
CA ASN A 24 12.99 11.08 16.88
C ASN A 24 13.49 12.49 16.54
N GLU A 25 13.46 12.89 15.26
CA GLU A 25 13.90 14.21 14.80
C GLU A 25 12.71 15.14 14.56
N ASP A 26 12.96 16.45 14.66
CA ASP A 26 11.99 17.52 14.35
C ASP A 26 10.64 17.36 15.04
N GLY A 27 10.63 16.80 16.24
CA GLY A 27 9.44 16.65 17.07
C GLY A 27 8.49 15.52 16.64
N LYS A 28 8.92 14.61 15.76
CA LYS A 28 8.13 13.43 15.41
C LYS A 28 7.83 12.61 16.67
N GLY A 29 6.56 12.21 16.83
CA GLY A 29 6.16 11.22 17.83
C GLY A 29 6.34 9.79 17.34
N LEU A 30 6.16 8.84 18.26
CA LEU A 30 6.21 7.42 17.91
C LEU A 30 4.94 6.97 17.17
N SER A 31 5.11 6.12 16.19
CA SER A 31 4.06 5.35 15.54
C SER A 31 4.10 3.88 15.98
N VAL A 32 3.07 3.11 15.63
CA VAL A 32 3.05 1.65 15.86
C VAL A 32 4.21 0.94 15.15
N GLN A 33 4.77 1.52 14.07
CA GLN A 33 5.90 0.95 13.35
C GLN A 33 7.22 1.06 14.12
N ASP A 34 7.35 2.08 14.96
CA ASP A 34 8.58 2.33 15.71
C ASP A 34 8.81 1.30 16.84
N VAL A 35 7.78 0.52 17.16
CA VAL A 35 7.82 -0.56 18.17
C VAL A 35 7.66 -1.96 17.60
N LEU A 36 7.84 -2.13 16.27
CA LEU A 36 7.77 -3.41 15.56
C LEU A 36 9.15 -3.79 14.97
N PRO A 37 10.12 -4.20 15.82
CA PRO A 37 11.49 -4.50 15.37
C PRO A 37 11.59 -5.70 14.43
N LYS A 38 10.59 -6.59 14.43
CA LYS A 38 10.51 -7.76 13.54
C LYS A 38 9.42 -7.61 12.47
N GLY A 39 8.97 -6.36 12.24
CA GLY A 39 7.93 -6.05 11.27
C GLY A 39 6.51 -6.39 11.74
N GLY A 40 5.55 -6.24 10.83
CA GLY A 40 4.13 -6.42 11.14
C GLY A 40 3.73 -7.84 11.54
N LEU A 41 4.56 -8.84 11.25
CA LEU A 41 4.35 -10.23 11.68
C LEU A 41 5.00 -10.52 13.05
N GLY A 42 5.80 -9.61 13.58
CA GLY A 42 6.44 -9.73 14.88
C GLY A 42 5.62 -9.14 16.02
N GLU A 43 6.07 -9.39 17.24
CA GLU A 43 5.48 -8.79 18.43
C GLU A 43 5.93 -7.33 18.61
N ALA A 44 5.03 -6.50 19.11
CA ALA A 44 5.35 -5.13 19.47
C ALA A 44 6.14 -5.07 20.78
N THR A 45 7.13 -4.17 20.82
CA THR A 45 7.89 -3.86 22.03
C THR A 45 7.25 -2.67 22.77
N GLU A 46 7.59 -2.52 24.05
CA GLU A 46 7.09 -1.36 24.83
C GLU A 46 7.65 -0.03 24.31
N ASN A 47 8.93 -0.03 23.92
CA ASN A 47 9.65 1.13 23.40
C ASN A 47 10.43 0.75 22.15
N PRO A 48 10.81 1.73 21.30
CA PRO A 48 11.70 1.46 20.18
C PRO A 48 12.99 0.76 20.61
N THR A 49 13.44 -0.21 19.82
CA THR A 49 14.67 -0.97 20.07
C THR A 49 15.64 -0.79 18.91
N GLU A 50 16.94 -0.83 19.18
CA GLU A 50 17.98 -0.54 18.17
C GLU A 50 17.98 -1.49 16.98
N ASP A 51 17.41 -2.69 17.14
CA ASP A 51 17.26 -3.67 16.07
C ASP A 51 16.06 -3.40 15.15
N ASN A 52 15.28 -2.34 15.40
CA ASN A 52 14.22 -1.91 14.49
C ASN A 52 14.82 -1.06 13.36
N LEU A 53 15.03 -1.67 12.20
CA LEU A 53 15.64 -0.99 11.05
C LEU A 53 14.82 0.19 10.53
N LYS A 54 13.52 0.25 10.82
CA LYS A 54 12.65 1.37 10.40
C LYS A 54 12.98 2.68 11.10
N LEU A 55 13.60 2.64 12.30
CA LEU A 55 13.97 3.86 13.03
C LEU A 55 14.93 4.76 12.22
N LEU A 56 15.79 4.15 11.42
CA LEU A 56 16.67 4.85 10.48
C LEU A 56 16.19 4.73 9.01
N GLY A 57 15.33 3.76 8.71
CA GLY A 57 14.85 3.49 7.35
C GLY A 57 15.99 3.33 6.37
N ILE A 58 15.93 4.02 5.26
CA ILE A 58 17.02 4.20 4.31
C ILE A 58 17.57 5.64 4.34
N ASP A 59 17.26 6.36 5.40
CA ASP A 59 17.63 7.78 5.57
C ASP A 59 17.02 8.69 4.49
N PHE A 60 15.84 8.35 4.01
CA PHE A 60 15.13 9.12 2.98
C PHE A 60 14.85 10.55 3.47
N TYR A 61 14.58 10.73 4.77
CA TYR A 61 14.33 12.04 5.38
C TYR A 61 15.43 13.07 5.02
N HIS A 62 16.69 12.64 5.03
CA HIS A 62 17.83 13.53 4.70
C HIS A 62 18.26 13.41 3.23
N LYS A 63 17.94 12.30 2.56
CA LYS A 63 18.44 11.98 1.21
C LYS A 63 17.40 12.08 0.09
N TYR A 64 16.17 12.53 0.40
CA TYR A 64 15.08 12.57 -0.58
C TYR A 64 15.43 13.32 -1.87
N LYS A 65 16.28 14.36 -1.82
CA LYS A 65 16.70 15.09 -3.03
C LYS A 65 17.57 14.23 -3.96
N GLU A 66 18.49 13.45 -3.40
CA GLU A 66 19.28 12.47 -4.15
C GLU A 66 18.37 11.40 -4.76
N ASP A 67 17.45 10.87 -3.96
CA ASP A 67 16.55 9.81 -4.38
C ASP A 67 15.55 10.29 -5.45
N ILE A 68 14.97 11.48 -5.31
CA ILE A 68 14.07 12.09 -6.31
C ILE A 68 14.79 12.36 -7.62
N SER A 69 16.07 12.79 -7.57
CA SER A 69 16.88 12.93 -8.78
C SER A 69 17.04 11.60 -9.54
N LEU A 70 17.20 10.48 -8.83
CA LEU A 70 17.25 9.15 -9.43
C LEU A 70 15.87 8.73 -10.00
N PHE A 71 14.78 9.07 -9.34
CA PHE A 71 13.42 8.81 -9.84
C PHE A 71 13.15 9.61 -11.12
N SER A 72 13.54 10.87 -11.16
CA SER A 72 13.47 11.71 -12.37
C SER A 72 14.32 11.14 -13.51
N GLU A 73 15.54 10.68 -13.22
CA GLU A 73 16.39 10.02 -14.22
C GLU A 73 15.74 8.74 -14.77
N MET A 74 15.00 8.00 -13.94
CA MET A 74 14.25 6.82 -14.36
C MET A 74 13.03 7.17 -15.22
N GLY A 75 12.63 8.45 -15.25
CA GLY A 75 11.53 8.94 -16.05
C GLY A 75 10.17 8.95 -15.33
N PHE A 76 10.13 8.87 -14.00
CA PHE A 76 8.87 8.94 -13.25
C PHE A 76 8.14 10.24 -13.54
N ASN A 77 6.83 10.13 -13.75
CA ASN A 77 5.90 11.26 -13.77
C ASN A 77 4.94 11.25 -12.58
N VAL A 78 4.95 10.19 -11.77
CA VAL A 78 4.24 10.10 -10.50
C VAL A 78 5.12 9.39 -9.47
N PHE A 79 5.04 9.83 -8.20
CA PHE A 79 5.69 9.14 -7.08
C PHE A 79 4.70 9.01 -5.93
N ARG A 80 4.46 7.75 -5.50
CA ARG A 80 3.62 7.49 -4.34
C ARG A 80 4.45 7.41 -3.07
N THR A 81 4.03 8.19 -2.08
CA THR A 81 4.54 8.10 -0.71
C THR A 81 3.40 8.27 0.29
N SER A 82 3.71 8.23 1.59
CA SER A 82 2.75 8.49 2.66
C SER A 82 3.22 9.64 3.54
N ILE A 83 2.31 10.20 4.34
CA ILE A 83 2.62 11.16 5.38
C ILE A 83 2.62 10.42 6.73
N ALA A 84 3.74 10.46 7.46
CA ALA A 84 3.79 9.94 8.81
C ALA A 84 2.90 10.79 9.73
N TRP A 85 1.74 10.25 10.12
CA TRP A 85 0.78 10.98 10.97
C TRP A 85 1.44 11.52 12.24
N SER A 86 2.27 10.73 12.92
CA SER A 86 2.98 11.13 14.13
C SER A 86 4.08 12.19 13.90
N ARG A 87 4.43 12.50 12.65
CA ARG A 87 5.30 13.65 12.32
C ARG A 87 4.51 14.95 12.32
N ILE A 88 3.22 14.89 11.98
CA ILE A 88 2.32 16.05 11.94
C ILE A 88 1.63 16.28 13.31
N PHE A 89 1.14 15.21 13.94
CA PHE A 89 0.57 15.21 15.27
C PHE A 89 1.27 14.12 16.09
N PRO A 90 2.29 14.47 16.89
CA PRO A 90 3.17 13.51 17.57
C PRO A 90 2.46 12.47 18.46
N LYS A 91 1.36 12.84 19.10
CA LYS A 91 0.49 11.91 19.85
C LYS A 91 -0.79 11.56 19.08
N GLY A 92 -1.18 12.41 18.13
CA GLY A 92 -2.39 12.28 17.32
C GLY A 92 -3.61 13.01 17.88
N ASP A 93 -3.64 13.41 19.17
CA ASP A 93 -4.76 14.11 19.81
C ASP A 93 -4.47 15.59 20.16
N GLU A 94 -3.31 16.12 19.75
CA GLU A 94 -2.96 17.54 19.94
C GLU A 94 -3.92 18.48 19.20
N GLU A 95 -4.04 19.71 19.73
CA GLU A 95 -4.81 20.78 19.07
C GLU A 95 -4.06 21.37 17.87
N GLU A 96 -2.74 21.57 17.99
CA GLU A 96 -1.91 22.21 16.98
C GLU A 96 -0.94 21.19 16.34
N PRO A 97 -0.73 21.29 15.01
CA PRO A 97 0.20 20.41 14.30
C PRO A 97 1.65 20.81 14.57
N ASN A 98 2.55 19.87 14.36
CA ASN A 98 4.00 20.09 14.36
C ASN A 98 4.44 20.75 13.05
N GLU A 99 4.80 22.04 13.09
CA GLU A 99 5.19 22.80 11.90
C GLU A 99 6.47 22.26 11.24
N ALA A 100 7.41 21.70 12.00
CA ALA A 100 8.60 21.10 11.41
C ALA A 100 8.26 19.88 10.51
N GLY A 101 7.31 19.06 10.95
CA GLY A 101 6.80 17.95 10.14
C GLY A 101 6.06 18.43 8.89
N LEU A 102 5.23 19.47 9.00
CA LEU A 102 4.57 20.05 7.83
C LEU A 102 5.58 20.61 6.82
N LYS A 103 6.61 21.30 7.30
CA LYS A 103 7.65 21.88 6.44
C LYS A 103 8.45 20.80 5.69
N TYR A 104 8.75 19.68 6.32
CA TYR A 104 9.43 18.57 5.65
C TYR A 104 8.66 18.11 4.39
N TYR A 105 7.36 17.90 4.51
CA TYR A 105 6.55 17.49 3.35
C TYR A 105 6.33 18.63 2.35
N ASP A 106 6.33 19.90 2.77
CA ASP A 106 6.37 21.03 1.82
C ASP A 106 7.60 20.94 0.92
N GLU A 107 8.78 20.73 1.52
CA GLU A 107 10.05 20.64 0.79
C GLU A 107 10.13 19.39 -0.08
N LEU A 108 9.59 18.27 0.39
CA LEU A 108 9.51 17.02 -0.38
C LEU A 108 8.63 17.17 -1.64
N PHE A 109 7.46 17.77 -1.52
CA PHE A 109 6.56 17.95 -2.65
C PHE A 109 7.09 19.03 -3.62
N ASP A 110 7.73 20.09 -3.12
CA ASP A 110 8.39 21.08 -3.97
C ASP A 110 9.52 20.44 -4.79
N GLU A 111 10.30 19.54 -4.19
CA GLU A 111 11.36 18.82 -4.91
C GLU A 111 10.80 17.89 -5.99
N LEU A 112 9.71 17.17 -5.71
CA LEU A 112 9.02 16.34 -6.71
C LEU A 112 8.56 17.18 -7.89
N HIS A 113 7.92 18.32 -7.65
CA HIS A 113 7.47 19.23 -8.71
C HIS A 113 8.63 19.83 -9.49
N ALA A 114 9.74 20.16 -8.84
CA ALA A 114 10.95 20.66 -9.52
C ALA A 114 11.50 19.65 -10.53
N HIS A 115 11.22 18.36 -10.32
CA HIS A 115 11.57 17.26 -11.23
C HIS A 115 10.42 16.81 -12.16
N GLY A 116 9.26 17.50 -12.16
CA GLY A 116 8.10 17.14 -12.98
C GLY A 116 7.39 15.87 -12.55
N ILE A 117 7.52 15.48 -11.28
CA ILE A 117 6.91 14.28 -10.70
C ILE A 117 5.69 14.69 -9.86
N GLU A 118 4.52 14.14 -10.18
CA GLU A 118 3.28 14.37 -9.43
C GLU A 118 3.26 13.54 -8.15
N PRO A 119 3.01 14.13 -6.98
CA PRO A 119 2.82 13.36 -5.75
C PRO A 119 1.49 12.59 -5.75
N LEU A 120 1.52 11.31 -5.40
CA LEU A 120 0.37 10.50 -5.00
C LEU A 120 0.53 10.16 -3.52
N VAL A 121 -0.31 10.73 -2.66
CA VAL A 121 -0.09 10.73 -1.21
C VAL A 121 -1.09 9.86 -0.48
N THR A 122 -0.59 8.88 0.27
CA THR A 122 -1.37 8.08 1.21
C THR A 122 -1.39 8.76 2.58
N LEU A 123 -2.58 9.09 3.07
CA LEU A 123 -2.74 9.75 4.37
C LEU A 123 -2.35 8.85 5.54
N SER A 124 -2.79 7.59 5.54
CA SER A 124 -2.42 6.63 6.57
C SER A 124 -1.88 5.34 5.94
N HIS A 125 -0.58 5.09 6.13
CA HIS A 125 0.08 3.88 5.65
C HIS A 125 0.71 3.12 6.82
N TYR A 126 -0.16 2.49 7.65
CA TYR A 126 0.24 1.69 8.80
C TYR A 126 0.98 2.46 9.91
N GLU A 127 0.76 3.77 10.01
CA GLU A 127 1.47 4.64 10.94
C GLU A 127 0.55 5.36 11.93
N THR A 128 -0.37 4.63 12.54
CA THR A 128 -1.16 5.18 13.66
C THR A 128 -0.22 5.66 14.76
N PRO A 129 -0.35 6.90 15.27
CA PRO A 129 0.40 7.37 16.44
C PRO A 129 0.29 6.39 17.61
N LEU A 130 1.43 5.96 18.14
CA LEU A 130 1.49 4.93 19.20
C LEU A 130 0.68 5.32 20.44
N TYR A 131 0.63 6.60 20.75
CA TYR A 131 -0.19 7.12 21.85
C TYR A 131 -1.70 6.86 21.63
N LEU A 132 -2.21 7.03 20.38
CA LEU A 132 -3.60 6.72 20.08
C LEU A 132 -3.87 5.21 20.14
N ALA A 133 -2.92 4.41 19.67
CA ALA A 133 -3.02 2.96 19.74
C ALA A 133 -3.15 2.49 21.20
N ARG A 134 -2.29 2.98 22.09
CA ARG A 134 -2.26 2.58 23.50
C ARG A 134 -3.38 3.15 24.34
N LYS A 135 -3.73 4.42 24.10
CA LYS A 135 -4.74 5.12 24.92
C LYS A 135 -6.17 4.79 24.52
N TYR A 136 -6.40 4.58 23.22
CA TYR A 136 -7.73 4.42 22.64
C TYR A 136 -7.94 3.05 21.95
N HIS A 137 -6.94 2.17 21.96
CA HIS A 137 -6.94 0.92 21.20
C HIS A 137 -7.20 1.13 19.69
N GLY A 138 -6.63 2.20 19.14
CA GLY A 138 -6.70 2.50 17.71
C GLY A 138 -8.13 2.58 17.19
N TRP A 139 -8.35 2.06 16.01
CA TRP A 139 -9.60 2.21 15.27
C TRP A 139 -10.83 1.49 15.88
N ILE A 140 -10.67 0.72 16.96
CA ILE A 140 -11.83 0.25 17.75
C ILE A 140 -12.58 1.43 18.35
N ASP A 141 -11.86 2.45 18.79
CA ASP A 141 -12.48 3.65 19.38
C ASP A 141 -12.94 4.63 18.28
N ARG A 142 -14.22 4.95 18.26
CA ARG A 142 -14.81 5.84 17.26
C ARG A 142 -14.17 7.24 17.25
N ARG A 143 -13.55 7.69 18.36
CA ARG A 143 -12.84 8.98 18.41
C ARG A 143 -11.70 9.07 17.40
N MET A 144 -11.18 7.94 16.91
CA MET A 144 -10.19 7.92 15.84
C MET A 144 -10.66 8.65 14.59
N ILE A 145 -11.95 8.62 14.27
CA ILE A 145 -12.51 9.36 13.13
C ILE A 145 -12.22 10.87 13.27
N HIS A 146 -12.42 11.43 14.47
CA HIS A 146 -12.15 12.84 14.72
C HIS A 146 -10.65 13.18 14.69
N PHE A 147 -9.80 12.34 15.29
CA PHE A 147 -8.35 12.57 15.25
C PHE A 147 -7.81 12.49 13.81
N TYR A 148 -8.30 11.54 13.05
CA TYR A 148 -7.94 11.37 11.64
C TYR A 148 -8.49 12.51 10.76
N GLU A 149 -9.71 12.96 10.99
CA GLU A 149 -10.27 14.15 10.34
C GLU A 149 -9.38 15.37 10.52
N LYS A 150 -8.97 15.66 11.76
CA LYS A 150 -8.07 16.79 12.08
C LYS A 150 -6.75 16.68 11.30
N PHE A 151 -6.12 15.53 11.36
CA PHE A 151 -4.88 15.26 10.62
C PHE A 151 -5.08 15.44 9.09
N ALA A 152 -6.08 14.79 8.53
CA ALA A 152 -6.35 14.84 7.10
C ALA A 152 -6.67 16.27 6.63
N ARG A 153 -7.51 17.01 7.35
CA ARG A 153 -7.84 18.41 7.04
C ARG A 153 -6.58 19.27 7.04
N THR A 154 -5.75 19.15 8.06
CA THR A 154 -4.49 19.91 8.19
C THR A 154 -3.59 19.71 6.96
N VAL A 155 -3.35 18.47 6.55
CA VAL A 155 -2.46 18.18 5.42
C VAL A 155 -3.10 18.50 4.08
N LEU A 156 -4.40 18.28 3.91
CA LEU A 156 -5.14 18.64 2.70
C LEU A 156 -5.13 20.15 2.47
N GLU A 157 -5.37 20.95 3.52
CA GLU A 157 -5.32 22.43 3.44
C GLU A 157 -3.89 22.93 3.18
N ARG A 158 -2.88 22.34 3.85
CA ARG A 158 -1.48 22.74 3.70
C ARG A 158 -0.96 22.51 2.28
N TYR A 159 -1.29 21.32 1.71
CA TYR A 159 -0.72 20.91 0.42
C TYR A 159 -1.70 21.00 -0.75
N LYS A 160 -2.77 21.80 -0.61
CA LYS A 160 -3.85 21.91 -1.61
C LYS A 160 -3.39 22.33 -3.00
N ASP A 161 -2.28 23.05 -3.10
CA ASP A 161 -1.70 23.54 -4.35
C ASP A 161 -0.49 22.67 -4.80
N LYS A 162 -0.17 21.59 -4.05
CA LYS A 162 1.00 20.73 -4.29
C LYS A 162 0.65 19.28 -4.56
N VAL A 163 -0.48 18.78 -4.09
CA VAL A 163 -0.87 17.37 -4.22
C VAL A 163 -2.27 17.29 -4.79
N LYS A 164 -2.41 16.56 -5.87
CA LYS A 164 -3.69 16.33 -6.55
C LYS A 164 -4.31 14.98 -6.18
N TYR A 165 -3.49 13.94 -6.03
CA TYR A 165 -3.94 12.56 -5.82
C TYR A 165 -3.75 12.12 -4.38
N TRP A 166 -4.83 11.68 -3.74
CA TRP A 166 -4.87 11.29 -2.33
C TRP A 166 -5.44 9.88 -2.15
N LEU A 167 -4.82 9.09 -1.29
CA LEU A 167 -5.34 7.82 -0.82
C LEU A 167 -5.61 7.93 0.68
N THR A 168 -6.78 7.49 1.11
CA THR A 168 -7.18 7.66 2.52
C THR A 168 -6.44 6.70 3.45
N PHE A 169 -6.47 5.41 3.15
CA PHE A 169 -5.79 4.36 3.90
C PHE A 169 -5.05 3.43 2.96
N ASN A 170 -3.93 2.87 3.42
CA ASN A 170 -3.29 1.76 2.74
C ASN A 170 -3.97 0.45 3.14
N GLU A 171 -4.34 -0.38 2.16
CA GLU A 171 -4.84 -1.75 2.34
C GLU A 171 -5.79 -1.90 3.54
N VAL A 172 -6.89 -1.15 3.55
CA VAL A 172 -7.87 -1.14 4.65
C VAL A 172 -8.34 -2.54 5.07
N ASN A 173 -8.31 -3.51 4.15
CA ASN A 173 -8.64 -4.90 4.42
C ASN A 173 -7.59 -5.66 5.24
N SER A 174 -6.37 -5.15 5.36
CA SER A 174 -5.30 -5.77 6.15
C SER A 174 -5.52 -5.70 7.67
N VAL A 175 -6.44 -4.86 8.15
CA VAL A 175 -6.82 -4.80 9.58
C VAL A 175 -7.27 -6.15 10.12
N LEU A 176 -7.93 -6.97 9.29
CA LEU A 176 -8.36 -8.32 9.70
C LEU A 176 -7.19 -9.25 10.04
N GLU A 177 -6.04 -9.04 9.40
CA GLU A 177 -4.87 -9.90 9.56
C GLU A 177 -3.82 -9.30 10.51
N LEU A 178 -3.60 -7.99 10.43
CA LEU A 178 -2.59 -7.25 11.18
C LEU A 178 -3.22 -6.06 11.96
N PRO A 179 -4.08 -6.32 12.95
CA PRO A 179 -4.86 -5.27 13.61
C PRO A 179 -4.00 -4.20 14.29
N PHE A 180 -2.86 -4.54 14.89
CA PHE A 180 -1.95 -3.55 15.47
C PHE A 180 -1.27 -2.70 14.39
N THR A 181 -0.71 -3.34 13.36
CA THR A 181 0.01 -2.67 12.27
C THR A 181 -0.90 -1.75 11.46
N SER A 182 -2.06 -2.24 11.06
CA SER A 182 -2.96 -1.54 10.14
C SER A 182 -3.96 -0.64 10.86
N GLY A 183 -4.56 -1.13 11.95
CA GLY A 183 -5.60 -0.42 12.69
C GLY A 183 -5.11 0.23 13.99
N GLY A 184 -3.82 0.14 14.33
CA GLY A 184 -3.31 0.63 15.62
C GLY A 184 -4.00 -0.01 16.83
N ILE A 185 -4.54 -1.24 16.67
CA ILE A 185 -5.32 -1.92 17.70
C ILE A 185 -4.37 -2.62 18.67
N ASP A 186 -4.10 -1.99 19.79
CA ASP A 186 -3.19 -2.49 20.85
C ASP A 186 -3.90 -3.52 21.75
N ILE A 187 -4.36 -4.59 21.12
CA ILE A 187 -4.95 -5.77 21.76
C ILE A 187 -4.41 -6.99 20.98
N PRO A 188 -3.93 -8.04 21.66
CA PRO A 188 -3.49 -9.26 20.99
C PRO A 188 -4.58 -9.83 20.06
N LYS A 189 -4.21 -10.23 18.85
CA LYS A 189 -5.17 -10.67 17.80
C LYS A 189 -6.07 -11.81 18.28
N GLU A 190 -5.56 -12.74 19.07
CA GLU A 190 -6.30 -13.85 19.64
C GLU A 190 -7.38 -13.44 20.66
N ASN A 191 -7.29 -12.23 21.19
CA ASN A 191 -8.29 -11.66 22.13
C ASN A 191 -9.32 -10.77 21.41
N LEU A 192 -9.15 -10.52 20.10
CA LEU A 192 -10.08 -9.71 19.32
C LEU A 192 -11.19 -10.54 18.73
N SER A 193 -12.41 -10.10 18.93
CA SER A 193 -13.59 -10.64 18.26
C SER A 193 -13.70 -10.13 16.81
N LYS A 194 -14.38 -10.90 15.95
CA LYS A 194 -14.75 -10.40 14.61
C LYS A 194 -15.58 -9.10 14.69
N GLN A 195 -16.44 -8.99 15.71
CA GLN A 195 -17.23 -7.78 15.97
C GLN A 195 -16.32 -6.54 16.08
N GLU A 196 -15.27 -6.60 16.91
CA GLU A 196 -14.34 -5.47 17.12
C GLU A 196 -13.55 -5.13 15.85
N LEU A 197 -13.06 -6.14 15.14
CA LEU A 197 -12.32 -5.94 13.89
C LEU A 197 -13.19 -5.27 12.82
N TYR A 198 -14.39 -5.75 12.58
CA TYR A 198 -15.29 -5.16 11.57
C TYR A 198 -15.84 -3.80 12.02
N GLN A 199 -15.98 -3.55 13.31
CA GLN A 199 -16.32 -2.22 13.82
C GLN A 199 -15.18 -1.22 13.60
N ALA A 200 -13.93 -1.61 13.85
CA ALA A 200 -12.76 -0.79 13.55
C ALA A 200 -12.67 -0.45 12.06
N ILE A 201 -12.88 -1.43 11.20
CA ILE A 201 -12.94 -1.23 9.75
C ILE A 201 -14.08 -0.27 9.37
N HIS A 202 -15.26 -0.39 10.00
CA HIS A 202 -16.35 0.54 9.77
C HIS A 202 -15.95 1.99 10.09
N HIS A 203 -15.21 2.21 11.18
CA HIS A 203 -14.72 3.53 11.54
C HIS A 203 -13.73 4.08 10.50
N GLU A 204 -12.83 3.25 9.95
CA GLU A 204 -11.92 3.64 8.86
C GLU A 204 -12.70 3.97 7.56
N LEU A 205 -13.70 3.19 7.21
CA LEU A 205 -14.54 3.43 6.03
C LEU A 205 -15.31 4.75 6.15
N VAL A 206 -15.88 5.03 7.33
CA VAL A 206 -16.56 6.31 7.63
C VAL A 206 -15.57 7.47 7.58
N ALA A 207 -14.39 7.31 8.19
CA ALA A 207 -13.31 8.31 8.15
C ALA A 207 -12.85 8.59 6.72
N SER A 208 -12.72 7.57 5.88
CA SER A 208 -12.39 7.71 4.46
C SER A 208 -13.41 8.54 3.70
N SER A 209 -14.71 8.27 3.90
CA SER A 209 -15.78 9.05 3.28
C SER A 209 -15.84 10.48 3.79
N LEU A 210 -15.61 10.70 5.08
CA LEU A 210 -15.52 12.03 5.67
C LEU A 210 -14.34 12.83 5.08
N VAL A 211 -13.18 12.22 4.94
CA VAL A 211 -12.00 12.85 4.32
C VAL A 211 -12.25 13.13 2.83
N THR A 212 -12.92 12.25 2.11
CA THR A 212 -13.34 12.49 0.71
C THR A 212 -14.25 13.72 0.60
N LYS A 213 -15.19 13.88 1.54
CA LYS A 213 -16.02 15.10 1.64
C LYS A 213 -15.16 16.35 1.83
N ILE A 214 -14.28 16.32 2.84
CA ILE A 214 -13.40 17.46 3.18
C ILE A 214 -12.49 17.81 2.00
N ALA A 215 -11.91 16.82 1.33
CA ALA A 215 -11.06 17.04 0.17
C ALA A 215 -11.80 17.81 -0.93
N ARG A 216 -13.04 17.43 -1.26
CA ARG A 216 -13.88 18.13 -2.25
C ARG A 216 -14.27 19.53 -1.81
N GLU A 217 -14.44 19.78 -0.51
CA GLU A 217 -14.71 21.12 0.04
C GLU A 217 -13.48 22.04 -0.05
N ILE A 218 -12.26 21.50 0.13
CA ILE A 218 -11.01 22.26 0.06
C ILE A 218 -10.60 22.56 -1.39
N ASN A 219 -10.63 21.55 -2.26
CA ASN A 219 -10.26 21.70 -3.67
C ASN A 219 -11.00 20.68 -4.53
N SER A 220 -11.85 21.17 -5.44
CA SER A 220 -12.65 20.34 -6.36
C SER A 220 -11.82 19.52 -7.36
N GLU A 221 -10.55 19.91 -7.58
CA GLU A 221 -9.63 19.21 -8.48
C GLU A 221 -8.94 18.01 -7.82
N PHE A 222 -9.05 17.84 -6.50
CA PHE A 222 -8.53 16.69 -5.81
C PHE A 222 -9.18 15.40 -6.33
N LYS A 223 -8.36 14.38 -6.45
CA LYS A 223 -8.76 13.00 -6.76
C LYS A 223 -8.47 12.12 -5.56
N VAL A 224 -9.53 11.62 -4.95
CA VAL A 224 -9.44 10.78 -3.76
C VAL A 224 -9.73 9.33 -4.12
N GLY A 225 -8.79 8.44 -3.86
CA GLY A 225 -8.92 7.01 -4.05
C GLY A 225 -8.97 6.24 -2.73
N CYS A 226 -9.56 5.05 -2.77
CA CYS A 226 -9.31 4.02 -1.75
C CYS A 226 -8.16 3.13 -2.19
N MET A 227 -7.55 2.43 -1.24
CA MET A 227 -6.51 1.46 -1.54
C MET A 227 -6.78 0.14 -0.80
N VAL A 228 -6.84 -0.95 -1.54
CA VAL A 228 -7.10 -2.29 -1.04
C VAL A 228 -6.00 -3.27 -1.47
N LEU A 229 -5.72 -4.27 -0.65
CA LEU A 229 -4.91 -5.42 -1.07
C LEU A 229 -5.76 -6.31 -1.96
N ALA A 230 -5.43 -6.37 -3.23
CA ALA A 230 -6.15 -7.17 -4.21
C ALA A 230 -5.64 -8.61 -4.21
N MET A 231 -6.57 -9.56 -4.01
CA MET A 231 -6.25 -10.97 -3.98
C MET A 231 -7.27 -11.77 -4.76
N PRO A 232 -7.10 -11.85 -6.09
CA PRO A 232 -7.93 -12.74 -6.89
C PRO A 232 -7.74 -14.18 -6.44
N ALA A 233 -8.83 -14.94 -6.43
CA ALA A 233 -8.80 -16.31 -5.97
C ALA A 233 -9.19 -17.29 -7.09
N TYR A 234 -8.58 -18.48 -7.05
CA TYR A 234 -8.91 -19.62 -7.91
C TYR A 234 -9.51 -20.75 -7.08
N PRO A 235 -10.50 -21.48 -7.63
CA PRO A 235 -10.93 -22.73 -7.01
C PRO A 235 -9.84 -23.79 -7.22
N MET A 236 -9.57 -24.59 -6.19
CA MET A 236 -8.59 -25.69 -6.28
C MET A 236 -9.01 -26.71 -7.36
N THR A 237 -10.31 -26.92 -7.52
CA THR A 237 -10.88 -27.81 -8.53
C THR A 237 -12.16 -27.23 -9.11
N PRO A 238 -12.66 -27.74 -10.27
CA PRO A 238 -13.96 -27.36 -10.78
C PRO A 238 -15.15 -27.93 -9.97
N ASN A 239 -14.91 -28.54 -8.81
CA ASN A 239 -15.98 -28.94 -7.90
C ASN A 239 -16.81 -27.69 -7.49
N PRO A 240 -18.15 -27.72 -7.65
CA PRO A 240 -19.01 -26.59 -7.27
C PRO A 240 -18.80 -26.09 -5.84
N LYS A 241 -18.38 -26.95 -4.91
CA LYS A 241 -18.06 -26.54 -3.52
C LYS A 241 -16.77 -25.71 -3.43
N ASP A 242 -15.74 -26.05 -4.21
CA ASP A 242 -14.51 -25.26 -4.28
C ASP A 242 -14.77 -23.91 -4.97
N VAL A 243 -15.56 -23.90 -6.06
CA VAL A 243 -15.99 -22.68 -6.74
C VAL A 243 -16.78 -21.78 -5.79
N TRP A 244 -17.67 -22.35 -4.95
CA TRP A 244 -18.42 -21.58 -3.97
C TRP A 244 -17.54 -21.02 -2.85
N ALA A 245 -16.60 -21.80 -2.31
CA ALA A 245 -15.64 -21.32 -1.31
C ALA A 245 -14.80 -20.16 -1.84
N THR A 246 -14.38 -20.24 -3.11
CA THR A 246 -13.66 -19.15 -3.80
C THR A 246 -14.52 -17.90 -3.92
N HIS A 247 -15.79 -18.06 -4.32
CA HIS A 247 -16.72 -16.94 -4.43
C HIS A 247 -16.99 -16.25 -3.08
N GLU A 248 -17.15 -17.01 -1.99
CA GLU A 248 -17.29 -16.45 -0.64
C GLU A 248 -16.04 -15.67 -0.20
N TYR A 249 -14.85 -16.21 -0.47
CA TYR A 249 -13.60 -15.55 -0.18
C TYR A 249 -13.46 -14.23 -0.95
N GLU A 250 -13.73 -14.23 -2.25
CA GLU A 250 -13.67 -13.01 -3.08
C GLU A 250 -14.69 -11.96 -2.64
N ASN A 251 -15.89 -12.35 -2.25
CA ASN A 251 -16.91 -11.43 -1.74
C ASN A 251 -16.41 -10.70 -0.48
N LEU A 252 -15.73 -11.39 0.43
CA LEU A 252 -15.17 -10.74 1.62
C LEU A 252 -14.05 -9.75 1.27
N ASN A 253 -13.28 -9.99 0.22
CA ASN A 253 -12.31 -9.03 -0.28
C ASN A 253 -12.98 -7.84 -0.98
N TYR A 254 -14.04 -8.05 -1.77
CA TYR A 254 -14.80 -6.97 -2.39
C TYR A 254 -15.57 -6.09 -1.40
N LEU A 255 -15.83 -6.56 -0.17
CA LEU A 255 -16.58 -5.79 0.83
C LEU A 255 -16.01 -4.37 0.98
N PHE A 256 -14.71 -4.25 1.08
CA PHE A 256 -14.02 -2.97 1.32
C PHE A 256 -14.14 -2.03 0.12
N SER A 257 -13.85 -2.52 -1.08
CA SER A 257 -14.02 -1.74 -2.30
C SER A 257 -15.49 -1.45 -2.62
N ASP A 258 -16.42 -2.38 -2.33
CA ASP A 258 -17.86 -2.11 -2.48
C ASP A 258 -18.31 -0.94 -1.62
N VAL A 259 -17.89 -0.87 -0.36
CA VAL A 259 -18.28 0.25 0.51
C VAL A 259 -17.66 1.56 0.04
N HIS A 260 -16.38 1.57 -0.31
CA HIS A 260 -15.70 2.77 -0.82
C HIS A 260 -16.31 3.31 -2.11
N VAL A 261 -16.67 2.42 -3.05
CA VAL A 261 -17.11 2.82 -4.40
C VAL A 261 -18.63 2.93 -4.52
N ARG A 262 -19.38 2.06 -3.82
CA ARG A 262 -20.84 2.03 -3.89
C ARG A 262 -21.51 2.73 -2.71
N GLY A 263 -20.79 2.99 -1.62
CA GLY A 263 -21.28 3.72 -0.46
C GLY A 263 -22.23 2.94 0.45
N TYR A 264 -22.23 1.61 0.39
CA TYR A 264 -23.07 0.78 1.26
C TYR A 264 -22.54 -0.64 1.42
N TYR A 265 -22.93 -1.29 2.52
CA TYR A 265 -22.64 -2.69 2.75
C TYR A 265 -23.51 -3.60 1.87
N PRO A 266 -22.93 -4.43 1.00
CA PRO A 266 -23.70 -5.31 0.11
C PRO A 266 -24.41 -6.43 0.87
N ASN A 267 -25.37 -7.11 0.20
CA ASN A 267 -26.18 -8.12 0.85
C ASN A 267 -25.38 -9.34 1.33
N TYR A 268 -24.33 -9.74 0.62
CA TYR A 268 -23.46 -10.83 1.06
C TYR A 268 -22.73 -10.50 2.36
N ALA A 269 -22.30 -9.22 2.54
CA ALA A 269 -21.68 -8.76 3.79
C ALA A 269 -22.69 -8.79 4.95
N LYS A 270 -23.93 -8.33 4.72
CA LYS A 270 -25.01 -8.40 5.72
C LYS A 270 -25.32 -9.84 6.13
N ARG A 271 -25.30 -10.76 5.17
CA ARG A 271 -25.45 -12.19 5.44
C ARG A 271 -24.29 -12.72 6.28
N TYR A 272 -23.07 -12.44 5.88
CA TYR A 272 -21.86 -12.84 6.62
C TYR A 272 -21.89 -12.32 8.05
N PHE A 273 -22.22 -11.04 8.24
CA PHE A 273 -22.32 -10.44 9.57
C PHE A 273 -23.37 -11.15 10.45
N LYS A 274 -24.53 -11.44 9.88
CA LYS A 274 -25.59 -12.19 10.59
C LYS A 274 -25.13 -13.61 10.98
N GLU A 275 -24.45 -14.32 10.09
CA GLU A 275 -23.96 -15.68 10.32
C GLU A 275 -22.83 -15.75 11.37
N HIS A 276 -22.14 -14.62 11.62
CA HIS A 276 -21.03 -14.53 12.56
C HIS A 276 -21.33 -13.63 13.78
N ASP A 277 -22.61 -13.31 14.01
CA ASP A 277 -23.07 -12.45 15.11
C ASP A 277 -22.35 -11.08 15.16
N ILE A 278 -22.03 -10.52 13.99
CA ILE A 278 -21.42 -9.19 13.84
C ILE A 278 -22.55 -8.16 13.69
N ASN A 279 -22.59 -7.19 14.58
CA ASN A 279 -23.55 -6.10 14.55
C ASN A 279 -22.82 -4.75 14.51
N ILE A 280 -22.61 -4.22 13.30
CA ILE A 280 -21.94 -2.93 13.10
C ILE A 280 -22.79 -1.80 13.68
N GLU A 281 -22.23 -1.04 14.60
CA GLU A 281 -22.85 0.15 15.18
C GLU A 281 -22.65 1.35 14.27
N PHE A 282 -23.74 1.89 13.74
CA PHE A 282 -23.76 3.10 12.93
C PHE A 282 -24.14 4.31 13.79
N ALA A 283 -23.41 5.41 13.66
CA ALA A 283 -23.92 6.70 14.06
C ALA A 283 -24.93 7.23 13.03
N ALA A 284 -25.70 8.24 13.40
CA ALA A 284 -26.81 8.74 12.59
C ALA A 284 -26.38 9.20 11.17
N GLU A 285 -25.18 9.74 11.03
CA GLU A 285 -24.63 10.28 9.79
C GLU A 285 -23.84 9.28 8.93
N ASP A 286 -23.44 8.14 9.47
CA ASP A 286 -22.51 7.20 8.80
C ASP A 286 -23.06 6.72 7.44
N ALA A 287 -24.29 6.30 7.40
CA ALA A 287 -24.89 5.80 6.17
C ALA A 287 -24.98 6.85 5.07
N GLU A 288 -25.20 8.13 5.44
CA GLU A 288 -25.26 9.24 4.53
C GLU A 288 -23.86 9.63 4.05
N LEU A 289 -22.85 9.65 4.93
CA LEU A 289 -21.45 9.90 4.57
C LEU A 289 -20.95 8.86 3.58
N LEU A 290 -21.10 7.58 3.91
CA LEU A 290 -20.68 6.48 3.02
C LEU A 290 -21.33 6.61 1.64
N LYS A 291 -22.63 6.87 1.57
CA LYS A 291 -23.40 6.95 0.32
C LYS A 291 -23.01 8.11 -0.56
N ASN A 292 -22.77 9.29 0.02
CA ASN A 292 -22.62 10.54 -0.73
C ASN A 292 -21.18 10.89 -1.07
N TYR A 293 -20.20 10.29 -0.37
CA TYR A 293 -18.79 10.63 -0.50
C TYR A 293 -17.94 9.39 -0.82
N THR A 294 -18.29 8.75 -1.92
CA THR A 294 -17.53 7.65 -2.51
C THR A 294 -16.27 8.16 -3.21
N VAL A 295 -15.30 7.30 -3.43
CA VAL A 295 -14.00 7.63 -4.04
C VAL A 295 -14.10 7.91 -5.53
N ASP A 296 -13.10 8.64 -6.08
CA ASP A 296 -13.02 9.00 -7.50
C ASP A 296 -12.37 7.90 -8.34
N PHE A 297 -11.50 7.09 -7.74
CA PHE A 297 -10.84 5.95 -8.38
C PHE A 297 -10.58 4.84 -7.36
N LEU A 298 -10.43 3.61 -7.83
CA LEU A 298 -10.02 2.47 -7.02
C LEU A 298 -8.54 2.19 -7.24
N SER A 299 -7.75 2.24 -6.19
CA SER A 299 -6.37 1.78 -6.23
C SER A 299 -6.15 0.52 -5.41
N PHE A 300 -5.12 -0.23 -5.77
CA PHE A 300 -4.83 -1.49 -5.09
C PHE A 300 -3.36 -1.88 -5.21
N SER A 301 -2.92 -2.72 -4.26
CA SER A 301 -1.71 -3.52 -4.36
C SER A 301 -2.03 -4.88 -4.98
N TYR A 302 -1.12 -5.37 -5.82
CA TYR A 302 -1.16 -6.72 -6.34
C TYR A 302 0.20 -7.38 -6.27
N TYR A 303 0.28 -8.49 -5.55
CA TYR A 303 1.53 -9.25 -5.42
C TYR A 303 1.37 -10.71 -5.80
N MET A 304 0.20 -11.28 -5.57
CA MET A 304 -0.08 -12.70 -5.79
C MET A 304 -1.58 -12.97 -5.88
N SER A 305 -1.94 -14.14 -6.42
CA SER A 305 -3.26 -14.74 -6.29
C SER A 305 -3.26 -15.81 -5.18
N VAL A 306 -4.45 -16.25 -4.78
CA VAL A 306 -4.64 -17.33 -3.81
C VAL A 306 -5.50 -18.44 -4.39
N THR A 307 -5.45 -19.62 -3.77
CA THR A 307 -6.31 -20.76 -4.15
C THR A 307 -7.15 -21.18 -2.96
N GLN A 308 -8.42 -21.48 -3.20
CA GLN A 308 -9.42 -21.83 -2.19
C GLN A 308 -10.03 -23.21 -2.45
N SER A 309 -10.35 -23.92 -1.36
CA SER A 309 -11.08 -25.18 -1.43
C SER A 309 -12.07 -25.29 -0.28
N ALA A 310 -13.16 -26.01 -0.52
CA ALA A 310 -14.11 -26.40 0.54
C ALA A 310 -13.51 -27.39 1.56
N LEU A 311 -12.42 -28.03 1.20
CA LEU A 311 -11.69 -28.99 2.05
C LEU A 311 -10.20 -28.61 2.13
N PRO A 312 -9.86 -27.44 2.70
CA PRO A 312 -8.52 -26.89 2.66
C PRO A 312 -7.47 -27.80 3.35
N THR A 313 -7.88 -28.59 4.36
CA THR A 313 -6.98 -29.51 5.06
C THR A 313 -6.43 -30.66 4.21
N GLN A 314 -6.96 -30.87 3.01
CA GLN A 314 -6.48 -31.89 2.07
C GLN A 314 -5.33 -31.41 1.20
N TYR A 315 -4.96 -30.13 1.27
CA TYR A 315 -3.97 -29.49 0.40
C TYR A 315 -2.92 -28.77 1.21
N ASN A 316 -1.77 -28.55 0.61
CA ASN A 316 -0.70 -27.76 1.23
C ASN A 316 -1.09 -26.28 1.28
N SER A 317 -0.86 -25.66 2.41
CA SER A 317 -0.96 -24.21 2.55
C SER A 317 0.18 -23.56 1.76
N GLY A 318 -0.14 -22.48 1.04
CA GLY A 318 0.86 -21.62 0.44
C GLY A 318 1.59 -20.85 1.55
N GLU A 319 2.88 -20.66 1.37
CA GLU A 319 3.61 -19.67 2.13
C GLU A 319 3.34 -18.30 1.53
N GLY A 320 3.22 -17.30 2.34
CA GLY A 320 2.92 -15.95 1.87
C GLY A 320 2.95 -14.98 3.04
N ASN A 321 2.91 -13.69 2.72
CA ASN A 321 3.19 -12.66 3.69
C ASN A 321 2.13 -12.57 4.81
N ILE A 322 0.93 -12.23 4.46
CA ILE A 322 -0.14 -11.91 5.43
C ILE A 322 -1.32 -12.83 5.23
N ILE A 323 -1.46 -13.41 4.06
CA ILE A 323 -2.70 -14.02 3.62
C ILE A 323 -2.45 -15.43 3.16
N GLY A 324 -3.04 -16.34 3.94
CA GLY A 324 -3.03 -17.76 3.64
C GLY A 324 -3.93 -18.08 2.46
N GLY A 325 -3.47 -19.01 1.66
CA GLY A 325 -4.23 -19.68 0.62
C GLY A 325 -3.61 -21.05 0.44
N LEU A 326 -4.16 -21.84 -0.46
CA LEU A 326 -3.58 -23.11 -0.83
C LEU A 326 -2.55 -22.89 -1.95
N VAL A 327 -1.57 -23.76 -2.04
CA VAL A 327 -0.60 -23.77 -3.15
C VAL A 327 -1.34 -24.04 -4.46
N ASN A 328 -1.20 -23.13 -5.42
CA ASN A 328 -1.63 -23.35 -6.79
C ASN A 328 -0.54 -24.19 -7.51
N PRO A 329 -0.84 -25.41 -7.97
CA PRO A 329 0.17 -26.30 -8.56
C PRO A 329 0.69 -25.82 -9.94
N TYR A 330 0.12 -24.76 -10.48
CA TYR A 330 0.46 -24.21 -11.81
C TYR A 330 1.30 -22.93 -11.73
N LEU A 331 1.59 -22.42 -10.50
CA LEU A 331 2.33 -21.19 -10.31
C LEU A 331 3.67 -21.46 -9.62
N GLU A 332 4.68 -20.74 -10.04
CA GLU A 332 5.97 -20.67 -9.36
C GLU A 332 5.89 -19.72 -8.14
N SER A 333 6.79 -19.89 -7.20
CA SER A 333 6.87 -19.03 -6.02
C SER A 333 8.21 -18.31 -5.93
N SER A 334 8.18 -17.08 -5.42
CA SER A 334 9.39 -16.34 -5.06
C SER A 334 10.12 -16.99 -3.87
N GLU A 335 11.32 -16.50 -3.54
CA GLU A 335 12.09 -16.94 -2.36
C GLU A 335 11.33 -16.77 -1.03
N TRP A 336 10.31 -15.90 -0.98
CA TRP A 336 9.43 -15.69 0.17
C TRP A 336 8.08 -16.41 0.07
N GLY A 337 7.96 -17.39 -0.84
CA GLY A 337 6.77 -18.22 -1.00
C GLY A 337 5.60 -17.54 -1.70
N TRP A 338 5.77 -16.32 -2.23
CA TRP A 338 4.70 -15.63 -2.96
C TRP A 338 4.57 -16.19 -4.37
N GLN A 339 3.38 -16.66 -4.69
CA GLN A 339 3.11 -17.23 -6.01
C GLN A 339 3.05 -16.12 -7.08
N ILE A 340 3.84 -16.29 -8.12
CA ILE A 340 3.96 -15.32 -9.23
C ILE A 340 2.84 -15.59 -10.22
N ASP A 341 1.93 -14.62 -10.38
CA ASP A 341 0.76 -14.77 -11.25
C ASP A 341 0.45 -13.48 -12.03
N PRO A 342 1.10 -13.25 -13.15
CA PRO A 342 0.80 -12.09 -14.01
C PRO A 342 -0.63 -12.06 -14.52
N ILE A 343 -1.21 -13.22 -14.87
CA ILE A 343 -2.60 -13.32 -15.36
C ILE A 343 -3.61 -12.93 -14.28
N GLY A 344 -3.31 -13.22 -13.02
CA GLY A 344 -4.13 -12.80 -11.89
C GLY A 344 -4.29 -11.28 -11.81
N LEU A 345 -3.27 -10.51 -12.19
CA LEU A 345 -3.37 -9.05 -12.29
C LEU A 345 -4.39 -8.62 -13.36
N ARG A 346 -4.36 -9.22 -14.58
CA ARG A 346 -5.36 -8.93 -15.62
C ARG A 346 -6.77 -9.32 -15.17
N ILE A 347 -6.91 -10.46 -14.51
CA ILE A 347 -8.19 -10.93 -13.98
C ILE A 347 -8.78 -9.93 -12.99
N ILE A 348 -8.00 -9.47 -12.01
CA ILE A 348 -8.52 -8.54 -11.00
C ILE A 348 -8.82 -7.15 -11.58
N LEU A 349 -8.01 -6.68 -12.54
CA LEU A 349 -8.27 -5.45 -13.27
C LEU A 349 -9.62 -5.49 -13.98
N ASN A 350 -9.89 -6.54 -14.76
CA ASN A 350 -11.17 -6.74 -15.42
C ASN A 350 -12.32 -6.84 -14.41
N ARG A 351 -12.17 -7.65 -13.35
CA ARG A 351 -13.20 -7.82 -12.33
C ARG A 351 -13.54 -6.52 -11.60
N TYR A 352 -12.55 -5.72 -11.24
CA TYR A 352 -12.78 -4.42 -10.59
C TYR A 352 -13.45 -3.44 -11.55
N TYR A 353 -12.98 -3.35 -12.78
CA TYR A 353 -13.55 -2.43 -13.74
C TYR A 353 -14.98 -2.81 -14.12
N ASP A 354 -15.26 -4.09 -14.41
CA ASP A 354 -16.61 -4.59 -14.68
C ASP A 354 -17.56 -4.34 -13.50
N ARG A 355 -17.05 -4.42 -12.27
CA ARG A 355 -17.84 -4.24 -11.06
C ARG A 355 -18.18 -2.78 -10.76
N TYR A 356 -17.26 -1.87 -11.03
CA TYR A 356 -17.32 -0.49 -10.53
C TYR A 356 -17.42 0.58 -11.61
N GLN A 357 -16.89 0.35 -12.79
CA GLN A 357 -16.88 1.29 -13.92
C GLN A 357 -16.31 2.67 -13.53
N ILE A 358 -15.23 2.68 -12.73
CA ILE A 358 -14.43 3.85 -12.35
C ILE A 358 -12.96 3.58 -12.68
N PRO A 359 -12.11 4.62 -12.85
CA PRO A 359 -10.70 4.43 -13.12
C PRO A 359 -10.00 3.58 -12.06
N LEU A 360 -9.05 2.75 -12.48
CA LEU A 360 -8.22 1.90 -11.62
C LEU A 360 -6.79 2.41 -11.60
N PHE A 361 -6.10 2.21 -10.46
CA PHE A 361 -4.67 2.52 -10.35
C PHE A 361 -3.94 1.38 -9.63
N ILE A 362 -2.94 0.78 -10.30
CA ILE A 362 -2.04 -0.19 -9.68
C ILE A 362 -0.98 0.60 -8.91
N VAL A 363 -1.17 0.79 -7.60
CA VAL A 363 -0.28 1.63 -6.78
C VAL A 363 0.82 0.85 -6.06
N GLU A 364 0.76 -0.48 -6.11
CA GLU A 364 1.83 -1.38 -5.65
C GLU A 364 1.83 -2.67 -6.46
N ASN A 365 2.98 -2.99 -7.02
CA ASN A 365 3.31 -4.30 -7.58
C ASN A 365 4.83 -4.46 -7.58
N GLY A 366 5.35 -5.60 -7.18
CA GLY A 366 6.80 -5.79 -7.11
C GLY A 366 7.19 -7.15 -6.55
N LEU A 367 8.46 -7.48 -6.68
CA LEU A 367 9.06 -8.73 -6.25
C LEU A 367 10.14 -8.49 -5.20
N GLY A 368 9.95 -9.03 -4.00
CA GLY A 368 10.99 -9.09 -2.98
C GLY A 368 11.98 -10.22 -3.29
N ALA A 369 13.27 -9.92 -3.35
CA ALA A 369 14.33 -10.88 -3.64
C ALA A 369 15.62 -10.53 -2.91
N LYS A 370 16.54 -11.52 -2.78
CA LYS A 370 17.90 -11.29 -2.27
C LYS A 370 18.78 -10.79 -3.39
N ASP A 371 19.23 -9.56 -3.27
CA ASP A 371 20.11 -8.93 -4.23
C ASP A 371 21.57 -8.95 -3.76
N GLN A 372 22.49 -9.11 -4.69
CA GLN A 372 23.91 -9.05 -4.44
C GLN A 372 24.56 -7.98 -5.30
N LEU A 373 25.27 -7.03 -4.66
CA LEU A 373 26.10 -6.08 -5.36
C LEU A 373 27.26 -6.78 -6.08
N ILE A 374 27.39 -6.48 -7.37
CA ILE A 374 28.46 -6.93 -8.22
C ILE A 374 29.08 -5.73 -8.95
N LYS A 375 30.20 -5.94 -9.63
CA LYS A 375 30.77 -4.97 -10.55
C LYS A 375 30.39 -5.34 -11.98
N ASP A 376 29.91 -4.35 -12.72
CA ASP A 376 29.69 -4.47 -14.17
C ASP A 376 31.03 -4.46 -14.95
N GLU A 377 30.95 -4.57 -16.26
CA GLU A 377 32.12 -4.54 -17.16
C GLU A 377 32.88 -3.20 -17.14
N PHE A 378 32.24 -2.14 -16.66
CA PHE A 378 32.84 -0.79 -16.48
C PHE A 378 33.34 -0.55 -15.06
N ASN A 379 33.33 -1.59 -14.19
CA ASN A 379 33.70 -1.54 -12.77
C ASN A 379 32.74 -0.70 -11.88
N ASN A 380 31.50 -0.41 -12.32
CA ASN A 380 30.47 0.21 -11.50
C ASN A 380 29.77 -0.84 -10.64
N LEU A 381 29.37 -0.45 -9.43
CA LEU A 381 28.54 -1.32 -8.58
C LEU A 381 27.10 -1.32 -9.07
N THR A 382 26.55 -2.51 -9.24
CA THR A 382 25.19 -2.76 -9.69
C THR A 382 24.65 -4.09 -9.12
N VAL A 383 23.40 -4.41 -9.41
CA VAL A 383 22.79 -5.73 -9.18
C VAL A 383 22.27 -6.26 -10.51
N GLN A 384 22.63 -7.50 -10.81
CA GLN A 384 22.04 -8.21 -11.96
C GLN A 384 20.74 -8.88 -11.50
N ASP A 385 19.61 -8.21 -11.76
CA ASP A 385 18.28 -8.61 -11.30
C ASP A 385 17.31 -8.91 -12.45
N ASP A 386 17.76 -9.74 -13.39
CA ASP A 386 16.96 -10.20 -14.55
C ASP A 386 15.62 -10.83 -14.13
N TYR A 387 15.58 -11.52 -12.98
CA TYR A 387 14.36 -12.07 -12.40
C TYR A 387 13.33 -10.99 -12.03
N ARG A 388 13.78 -9.79 -11.63
CA ARG A 388 12.89 -8.64 -11.36
C ARG A 388 12.38 -8.04 -12.66
N ILE A 389 13.26 -7.92 -13.65
CA ILE A 389 12.89 -7.47 -14.99
C ILE A 389 11.81 -8.39 -15.57
N GLN A 390 12.03 -9.70 -15.53
CA GLN A 390 11.05 -10.68 -16.03
C GLN A 390 9.72 -10.56 -15.29
N TYR A 391 9.72 -10.47 -13.95
CA TYR A 391 8.52 -10.32 -13.16
C TYR A 391 7.73 -9.07 -13.57
N MET A 392 8.42 -7.92 -13.68
CA MET A 392 7.79 -6.65 -14.04
C MET A 392 7.27 -6.67 -15.49
N GLU A 393 8.06 -7.22 -16.42
CA GLU A 393 7.66 -7.35 -17.82
C GLU A 393 6.38 -8.17 -17.98
N GLU A 394 6.35 -9.37 -17.39
CA GLU A 394 5.19 -10.26 -17.44
C GLU A 394 3.92 -9.60 -16.86
N HIS A 395 4.04 -8.84 -15.74
CA HIS A 395 2.92 -8.13 -15.17
C HIS A 395 2.49 -6.92 -16.01
N LEU A 396 3.43 -6.12 -16.52
CA LEU A 396 3.12 -4.96 -17.36
C LEU A 396 2.49 -5.36 -18.71
N LEU A 397 2.87 -6.50 -19.27
CA LEU A 397 2.19 -7.08 -20.44
C LEU A 397 0.71 -7.39 -20.12
N GLN A 398 0.41 -7.87 -18.90
CA GLN A 398 -0.98 -8.09 -18.50
C GLN A 398 -1.75 -6.79 -18.22
N VAL A 399 -1.07 -5.72 -17.80
CA VAL A 399 -1.68 -4.38 -17.74
C VAL A 399 -2.03 -3.88 -19.14
N ALA A 400 -1.13 -4.06 -20.10
CA ALA A 400 -1.38 -3.73 -21.51
C ALA A 400 -2.56 -4.52 -22.12
N GLU A 401 -2.66 -5.80 -21.80
CA GLU A 401 -3.79 -6.62 -22.21
C GLU A 401 -5.12 -6.16 -21.57
N ALA A 402 -5.10 -5.77 -20.29
CA ALA A 402 -6.28 -5.25 -19.62
C ALA A 402 -6.76 -3.91 -20.22
N LEU A 403 -5.83 -3.03 -20.63
CA LEU A 403 -6.16 -1.82 -21.39
C LEU A 403 -6.85 -2.16 -22.73
N GLN A 404 -6.39 -3.21 -23.42
CA GLN A 404 -7.01 -3.70 -24.64
C GLN A 404 -8.37 -4.37 -24.40
N ASP A 405 -8.59 -4.96 -23.22
CA ASP A 405 -9.91 -5.44 -22.78
C ASP A 405 -10.90 -4.28 -22.53
N GLY A 406 -10.42 -3.04 -22.49
CA GLY A 406 -11.24 -1.84 -22.28
C GLY A 406 -11.27 -1.35 -20.84
N VAL A 407 -10.37 -1.84 -19.98
CA VAL A 407 -10.22 -1.37 -18.59
C VAL A 407 -9.59 0.03 -18.58
N GLU A 408 -10.17 0.97 -17.86
CA GLU A 408 -9.59 2.29 -17.65
C GLU A 408 -8.55 2.24 -16.53
N ILE A 409 -7.27 2.37 -16.87
CA ILE A 409 -6.15 2.31 -15.92
C ILE A 409 -5.41 3.64 -15.95
N MET A 410 -5.33 4.31 -14.80
CA MET A 410 -4.66 5.60 -14.64
C MET A 410 -3.13 5.50 -14.68
N GLY A 411 -2.59 4.40 -14.14
CA GLY A 411 -1.14 4.27 -14.01
C GLY A 411 -0.69 3.01 -13.27
N TYR A 412 0.62 2.91 -13.16
CA TYR A 412 1.33 1.84 -12.48
C TYR A 412 2.50 2.40 -11.68
N THR A 413 2.58 2.07 -10.39
CA THR A 413 3.74 2.35 -9.55
C THR A 413 4.34 1.06 -9.01
N SER A 414 5.65 0.85 -9.29
CA SER A 414 6.38 -0.29 -8.73
C SER A 414 6.55 -0.12 -7.23
N TRP A 415 6.24 -1.18 -6.45
CA TRP A 415 6.45 -1.14 -5.01
C TRP A 415 7.93 -1.20 -4.65
N GLY A 416 8.34 -0.31 -3.74
CA GLY A 416 9.71 -0.24 -3.30
C GLY A 416 10.66 0.13 -4.44
N CYS A 417 10.33 1.14 -5.25
CA CYS A 417 11.17 1.59 -6.38
C CYS A 417 12.64 1.86 -6.00
N ILE A 418 12.89 2.12 -4.73
CA ILE A 418 14.17 2.07 -4.04
C ILE A 418 14.08 1.04 -2.92
N ASP A 419 15.16 0.33 -2.60
CA ASP A 419 15.16 -0.65 -1.51
C ASP A 419 14.67 -0.01 -0.21
N CYS A 420 13.74 -0.66 0.46
CA CYS A 420 13.13 -0.21 1.70
C CYS A 420 13.11 -1.33 2.74
N VAL A 421 12.90 -0.95 4.00
CA VAL A 421 12.73 -1.94 5.08
C VAL A 421 11.41 -2.68 4.87
N SER A 422 11.44 -4.01 4.85
CA SER A 422 10.23 -4.83 4.67
C SER A 422 9.20 -4.55 5.75
N MET A 423 7.94 -4.32 5.37
CA MET A 423 6.85 -4.10 6.31
C MET A 423 6.62 -5.33 7.20
N SER A 424 6.59 -6.52 6.59
CA SER A 424 6.23 -7.76 7.28
C SER A 424 7.30 -8.30 8.21
N THR A 425 8.59 -8.16 7.85
CA THR A 425 9.72 -8.81 8.54
C THR A 425 10.77 -7.85 9.06
N ALA A 426 10.65 -6.55 8.77
CA ALA A 426 11.62 -5.49 9.09
C ALA A 426 13.05 -5.77 8.57
N GLN A 427 13.19 -6.56 7.49
CA GLN A 427 14.46 -6.87 6.85
C GLN A 427 14.72 -5.97 5.66
N LEU A 428 15.99 -5.68 5.40
CA LEU A 428 16.47 -5.03 4.17
C LEU A 428 16.93 -6.06 3.13
N SER A 429 17.27 -7.27 3.53
CA SER A 429 17.62 -8.36 2.60
C SER A 429 16.47 -8.78 1.68
N LYS A 430 15.21 -8.50 2.08
CA LYS A 430 14.04 -8.63 1.20
C LYS A 430 13.89 -7.37 0.34
N ARG A 431 14.64 -7.32 -0.74
CA ARG A 431 14.78 -6.14 -1.58
C ARG A 431 13.75 -6.09 -2.70
N TYR A 432 13.09 -4.95 -2.82
CA TYR A 432 12.10 -4.69 -3.87
C TYR A 432 12.63 -3.73 -4.94
N GLY A 433 13.62 -2.91 -4.57
CA GLY A 433 14.03 -1.71 -5.30
C GLY A 433 14.61 -1.97 -6.68
N LEU A 434 14.47 -0.97 -7.53
CA LEU A 434 15.21 -0.78 -8.78
C LEU A 434 16.52 -0.03 -8.49
N ILE A 435 16.60 0.54 -7.30
CA ILE A 435 17.78 1.19 -6.73
C ILE A 435 18.18 0.43 -5.46
N TYR A 436 19.39 -0.07 -5.44
CA TYR A 436 19.96 -0.74 -4.26
C TYR A 436 20.41 0.29 -3.25
N VAL A 437 20.07 0.08 -1.98
CA VAL A 437 20.58 0.85 -0.85
C VAL A 437 21.56 0.01 -0.07
N ASP A 438 22.78 0.50 0.10
CA ASP A 438 23.83 -0.19 0.84
C ASP A 438 23.58 -0.12 2.35
N ARG A 439 22.68 -0.96 2.80
CA ARG A 439 22.36 -1.24 4.20
C ARG A 439 21.93 -2.69 4.33
N ASN A 440 22.35 -3.37 5.40
CA ASN A 440 22.03 -4.75 5.67
C ASN A 440 21.06 -4.92 6.87
N ASP A 441 20.69 -6.17 7.17
CA ASP A 441 19.77 -6.52 8.27
C ASP A 441 20.35 -6.25 9.67
N ASP A 442 21.69 -6.12 9.80
CA ASP A 442 22.35 -5.70 11.05
C ASP A 442 22.37 -4.16 11.20
N GLY A 443 21.80 -3.43 10.25
CA GLY A 443 21.78 -1.97 10.24
C GLY A 443 23.05 -1.32 9.70
N ASN A 444 24.06 -2.10 9.32
CA ASN A 444 25.34 -1.62 8.79
C ASN A 444 25.23 -1.30 7.29
N GLY A 445 26.08 -0.37 6.84
CA GLY A 445 26.19 0.03 5.42
C GLY A 445 26.53 1.50 5.29
N THR A 446 26.74 1.94 4.06
CA THR A 446 27.09 3.33 3.74
C THR A 446 25.88 4.20 3.42
N PHE A 447 24.71 3.59 3.27
CA PHE A 447 23.48 4.21 2.73
C PHE A 447 23.67 4.79 1.32
N ASN A 448 24.68 4.35 0.57
CA ASN A 448 24.84 4.74 -0.83
C ASN A 448 23.77 4.08 -1.70
N ARG A 449 23.43 4.75 -2.80
CA ARG A 449 22.46 4.29 -3.79
C ARG A 449 23.19 3.76 -5.01
N TYR A 450 22.79 2.58 -5.50
CA TYR A 450 23.32 1.97 -6.72
C TYR A 450 22.19 1.53 -7.63
N LYS A 451 22.25 1.92 -8.91
CA LYS A 451 21.26 1.50 -9.90
C LYS A 451 21.41 0.02 -10.18
N LYS A 452 20.29 -0.73 -10.14
CA LYS A 452 20.25 -2.12 -10.57
C LYS A 452 20.02 -2.20 -12.09
N MET A 453 20.13 -3.36 -12.70
CA MET A 453 19.84 -3.51 -14.12
C MET A 453 18.38 -3.20 -14.45
N SER A 454 17.47 -3.54 -13.55
CA SER A 454 16.05 -3.19 -13.64
C SER A 454 15.79 -1.68 -13.70
N PHE A 455 16.66 -0.84 -13.14
CA PHE A 455 16.56 0.63 -13.26
C PHE A 455 16.60 1.06 -14.72
N THR A 456 17.60 0.61 -15.46
CA THR A 456 17.79 0.97 -16.88
C THR A 456 16.69 0.38 -17.76
N TRP A 457 16.26 -0.85 -17.45
CA TRP A 457 15.17 -1.49 -18.16
C TRP A 457 13.84 -0.73 -17.96
N TYR A 458 13.48 -0.40 -16.72
CA TYR A 458 12.21 0.30 -16.44
C TYR A 458 12.22 1.73 -16.98
N LYS A 459 13.39 2.42 -16.96
CA LYS A 459 13.56 3.68 -17.67
C LYS A 459 13.19 3.54 -19.15
N GLY A 460 13.67 2.51 -19.83
CA GLY A 460 13.34 2.25 -21.24
C GLY A 460 11.85 1.98 -21.46
N VAL A 461 11.18 1.32 -20.53
CA VAL A 461 9.72 1.11 -20.57
C VAL A 461 8.99 2.45 -20.48
N ILE A 462 9.36 3.31 -19.53
CA ILE A 462 8.73 4.61 -19.33
C ILE A 462 8.99 5.55 -20.52
N GLU A 463 10.24 5.67 -20.96
CA GLU A 463 10.62 6.54 -22.10
C GLU A 463 9.91 6.15 -23.40
N SER A 464 9.62 4.88 -23.58
CA SER A 464 8.87 4.38 -24.74
C SER A 464 7.35 4.34 -24.54
N ASN A 465 6.85 4.85 -23.39
CA ASN A 465 5.45 4.69 -22.97
C ASN A 465 4.94 3.25 -23.16
N GLY A 466 5.75 2.27 -22.71
CA GLY A 466 5.42 0.84 -22.75
C GLY A 466 5.68 0.14 -24.10
N GLU A 467 6.07 0.85 -25.16
CA GLU A 467 6.29 0.21 -26.48
C GLU A 467 7.44 -0.82 -26.48
N SER A 468 8.43 -0.63 -25.61
CA SER A 468 9.56 -1.56 -25.50
C SER A 468 9.17 -2.93 -24.97
N LEU A 469 8.02 -3.08 -24.29
CA LEU A 469 7.49 -4.36 -23.82
C LEU A 469 7.12 -5.33 -24.95
N PHE A 470 6.97 -4.82 -26.16
CA PHE A 470 6.51 -5.61 -27.33
C PHE A 470 7.62 -5.84 -28.37
N LYS A 471 8.86 -5.52 -28.04
CA LYS A 471 10.04 -5.69 -28.90
C LYS A 471 10.86 -6.90 -28.48
#